data_db02ef188c0e449743c87b017021bc11
#
_entry.id   db02ef188c0e449743c87b017021bc11
#
_cell.length_a   1.000
_cell.length_b   1.000
_cell.length_c   1.000
_cell.angle_alpha   90.00
_cell.angle_beta   90.00
_cell.angle_gamma   90.00
#
_symmetry.space_group_name_H-M   'P 1'
#
loop_
_entity.id
_entity.type
_entity.pdbx_description
1 polymer ?
#
loop_
_entity_poly.entity_id
_entity_poly.type
_entity_poly.pdbx_seq_one_letter_code
_entity_poly.pdbx_strand_id
1 'polypeptide(L)'
;VLGISGTVLGAYIQGGFDKYSLPDGFDQAMQQVDSTKQDDEVRIMTSNLLVHYKSWGGTDARPRAKMFFETVHTYQPDVIGVQEVSGQWFNCLMRNKGNYEMLYPVSTGALMRMTALMYNADTLNLIDKGQMKYDEGNDARLRRAVWGIFESKETGKQFAVISTHFDCIRENEEELMLSYMKTQVKQINEISDSIKEEYGVPVFCVGDFNTMNQGEGVNPIMDAPEIYQELCKTLTDTRLVAQEKE
;
A
#
# COMPACT_ATOMS: atom_id res chain seq x y z
N VAL A 1 -2.18 29.81 3.18
CA VAL A 1 -2.74 29.74 1.83
C VAL A 1 -1.66 30.22 0.88
N LEU A 2 -0.82 29.35 0.41
CA LEU A 2 0.08 29.64 -0.71
C LEU A 2 -0.35 28.70 -1.82
N GLY A 3 -1.01 29.30 -2.81
CA GLY A 3 -1.27 28.70 -4.09
C GLY A 3 0.04 28.33 -4.76
N ILE A 4 0.44 27.09 -4.65
CA ILE A 4 1.35 26.52 -5.61
C ILE A 4 0.48 26.19 -6.81
N SER A 5 0.42 27.20 -7.56
CA SER A 5 0.17 27.32 -8.97
C SER A 5 -0.53 26.10 -9.57
N GLY A 6 -1.79 26.26 -9.76
CA GLY A 6 -2.61 25.43 -10.63
C GLY A 6 -2.06 25.24 -12.04
N THR A 7 -0.92 25.85 -12.36
CA THR A 7 -0.25 25.75 -13.68
C THR A 7 0.57 24.48 -13.85
N VAL A 8 1.23 23.99 -12.82
CA VAL A 8 2.00 22.70 -12.94
C VAL A 8 1.03 21.51 -12.84
N LEU A 9 0.04 21.61 -11.99
CA LEU A 9 -1.04 20.63 -11.94
C LEU A 9 -1.90 20.69 -13.21
N GLY A 10 -2.18 21.90 -13.72
CA GLY A 10 -2.97 22.10 -14.93
C GLY A 10 -2.29 21.63 -16.22
N ALA A 11 -0.98 21.83 -16.38
CA ALA A 11 -0.23 21.30 -17.52
C ALA A 11 -0.09 19.77 -17.48
N TYR A 12 -0.05 19.19 -16.28
CA TYR A 12 -0.14 17.73 -16.11
C TYR A 12 -1.54 17.19 -16.45
N ILE A 13 -2.59 17.97 -16.24
CA ILE A 13 -3.98 17.57 -16.45
C ILE A 13 -4.40 17.68 -17.95
N GLN A 14 -3.88 18.60 -18.73
CA GLN A 14 -4.43 18.92 -20.05
C GLN A 14 -3.91 18.13 -21.27
N GLY A 15 -2.94 17.28 -21.15
CA GLY A 15 -2.48 16.54 -22.33
C GLY A 15 -1.72 15.25 -22.01
N GLY A 16 -1.48 15.00 -20.75
CA GLY A 16 -0.63 13.91 -20.29
C GLY A 16 -1.37 12.69 -19.73
N PHE A 17 -2.65 12.79 -19.39
CA PHE A 17 -3.36 11.73 -18.71
C PHE A 17 -3.81 10.60 -19.61
N ASP A 18 -4.19 10.87 -20.85
CA ASP A 18 -4.69 9.84 -21.76
C ASP A 18 -3.69 8.72 -22.04
N LYS A 19 -2.39 9.05 -22.04
CA LYS A 19 -1.33 8.04 -22.18
C LYS A 19 -1.23 7.07 -21.02
N TYR A 20 -1.85 7.37 -19.89
CA TYR A 20 -1.88 6.50 -18.69
C TYR A 20 -3.20 5.75 -18.55
N SER A 21 -4.16 5.99 -19.45
CA SER A 21 -5.40 5.22 -19.51
C SER A 21 -5.12 3.79 -19.94
N LEU A 22 -5.85 2.86 -19.36
CA LEU A 22 -5.93 1.51 -19.90
C LEU A 22 -6.66 1.53 -21.25
N PRO A 23 -6.46 0.54 -22.12
CA PRO A 23 -7.15 0.46 -23.40
C PRO A 23 -8.68 0.53 -23.23
N ASP A 24 -9.36 1.17 -24.17
CA ASP A 24 -10.82 1.19 -24.20
C ASP A 24 -11.37 -0.24 -24.20
N GLY A 25 -12.41 -0.48 -23.42
CA GLY A 25 -13.00 -1.80 -23.25
C GLY A 25 -12.20 -2.76 -22.38
N PHE A 26 -11.18 -2.26 -21.65
CA PHE A 26 -10.39 -3.08 -20.73
C PHE A 26 -11.28 -3.86 -19.76
N ASP A 27 -12.24 -3.19 -19.12
CA ASP A 27 -13.17 -3.83 -18.17
C ASP A 27 -14.08 -4.87 -18.85
N GLN A 28 -14.39 -4.69 -20.13
CA GLN A 28 -15.20 -5.64 -20.90
C GLN A 28 -14.40 -6.87 -21.35
N ALA A 29 -13.09 -6.73 -21.51
CA ALA A 29 -12.20 -7.85 -21.86
C ALA A 29 -11.89 -8.76 -20.66
N MET A 30 -12.13 -8.28 -19.45
CA MET A 30 -11.93 -9.02 -18.20
C MET A 30 -13.12 -9.93 -17.94
N GLN A 31 -13.00 -11.20 -18.34
CA GLN A 31 -14.11 -12.16 -18.32
C GLN A 31 -14.34 -12.86 -16.99
N GLN A 32 -13.40 -12.77 -16.04
CA GLN A 32 -13.47 -13.58 -14.84
C GLN A 32 -13.27 -12.72 -13.59
N VAL A 33 -14.36 -12.48 -12.89
CA VAL A 33 -14.35 -11.95 -11.52
C VAL A 33 -14.43 -13.16 -10.58
N ASP A 34 -13.64 -13.14 -9.51
CA ASP A 34 -13.80 -14.11 -8.44
C ASP A 34 -15.15 -13.88 -7.74
N SER A 35 -16.12 -14.72 -8.07
CA SER A 35 -17.48 -14.64 -7.55
C SER A 35 -17.65 -15.27 -6.17
N THR A 36 -16.55 -15.69 -5.53
CA THR A 36 -16.60 -16.33 -4.19
C THR A 36 -16.75 -15.34 -3.05
N LYS A 37 -16.55 -14.03 -3.29
CA LYS A 37 -16.70 -13.00 -2.28
C LYS A 37 -18.12 -13.02 -1.69
N GLN A 38 -18.17 -13.15 -0.35
CA GLN A 38 -19.41 -13.10 0.39
C GLN A 38 -19.74 -11.64 0.76
N ASP A 39 -21.02 -11.34 1.02
CA ASP A 39 -21.47 -9.99 1.34
C ASP A 39 -20.84 -9.43 2.63
N ASP A 40 -20.51 -10.29 3.59
CA ASP A 40 -19.86 -9.90 4.85
C ASP A 40 -18.33 -10.02 4.84
N GLU A 41 -17.75 -10.36 3.70
CA GLU A 41 -16.31 -10.48 3.49
C GLU A 41 -15.66 -9.13 3.16
N VAL A 42 -14.51 -8.86 3.76
CA VAL A 42 -13.64 -7.74 3.40
C VAL A 42 -12.35 -8.30 2.81
N ARG A 43 -12.03 -7.89 1.58
CA ARG A 43 -10.78 -8.28 0.90
C ARG A 43 -9.76 -7.17 1.00
N ILE A 44 -8.60 -7.50 1.54
CA ILE A 44 -7.46 -6.58 1.66
C ILE A 44 -6.30 -7.11 0.82
N MET A 45 -5.81 -6.28 -0.08
CA MET A 45 -4.69 -6.59 -0.97
C MET A 45 -3.48 -5.72 -0.61
N THR A 46 -2.28 -6.22 -0.84
CA THR A 46 -1.04 -5.41 -0.83
C THR A 46 -0.24 -5.61 -2.09
N SER A 47 0.40 -4.56 -2.59
CA SER A 47 1.23 -4.64 -3.80
C SER A 47 2.34 -3.59 -3.79
N ASN A 48 3.59 -4.06 -3.75
CA ASN A 48 4.72 -3.21 -4.11
C ASN A 48 4.76 -3.09 -5.64
N LEU A 49 4.56 -1.87 -6.15
CA LEU A 49 4.41 -1.61 -7.58
C LEU A 49 5.74 -1.50 -8.33
N LEU A 50 6.85 -1.49 -7.63
CA LEU A 50 8.18 -1.20 -8.14
C LEU A 50 8.22 0.13 -8.94
N VAL A 51 9.00 1.10 -8.48
CA VAL A 51 9.13 2.40 -9.12
C VAL A 51 9.41 2.30 -10.64
N HIS A 52 8.91 3.26 -11.41
CA HIS A 52 9.00 3.24 -12.86
C HIS A 52 10.42 3.46 -13.43
N TYR A 53 11.36 3.95 -12.64
CA TYR A 53 12.73 4.23 -13.06
C TYR A 53 13.74 3.12 -12.68
N LYS A 54 13.30 2.03 -12.08
CA LYS A 54 14.13 0.85 -11.81
C LYS A 54 14.02 -0.13 -12.97
N SER A 55 15.16 -0.64 -13.41
CA SER A 55 15.29 -1.46 -14.63
C SER A 55 14.80 -2.90 -14.50
N TRP A 56 14.43 -3.36 -13.32
CA TRP A 56 13.93 -4.72 -13.11
C TRP A 56 12.51 -4.84 -13.65
N GLY A 57 12.33 -5.57 -14.74
CA GLY A 57 11.03 -5.76 -15.37
C GLY A 57 10.53 -4.61 -16.26
N GLY A 58 11.39 -3.65 -16.61
CA GLY A 58 11.05 -2.49 -17.43
C GLY A 58 10.78 -1.23 -16.63
N THR A 59 11.07 -0.09 -17.26
CA THR A 59 10.96 1.22 -16.62
C THR A 59 9.57 1.84 -16.71
N ASP A 60 8.73 1.37 -17.64
CA ASP A 60 7.40 1.93 -17.87
C ASP A 60 6.36 1.29 -16.91
N ALA A 61 5.65 2.12 -16.17
CA ALA A 61 4.59 1.67 -15.29
C ALA A 61 3.33 1.22 -16.05
N ARG A 62 3.10 1.68 -17.27
CA ARG A 62 1.85 1.44 -18.01
C ARG A 62 1.54 -0.03 -18.29
N PRO A 63 2.47 -0.86 -18.80
CA PRO A 63 2.20 -2.29 -18.98
C PRO A 63 1.92 -3.00 -17.66
N ARG A 64 2.64 -2.60 -16.59
CA ARG A 64 2.45 -3.17 -15.25
C ARG A 64 1.14 -2.72 -14.61
N ALA A 65 0.70 -1.49 -14.89
CA ALA A 65 -0.58 -0.99 -14.44
C ALA A 65 -1.74 -1.81 -15.02
N LYS A 66 -1.62 -2.27 -16.27
CA LYS A 66 -2.59 -3.19 -16.85
C LYS A 66 -2.71 -4.46 -16.01
N MET A 67 -1.58 -5.12 -15.71
CA MET A 67 -1.57 -6.34 -14.88
C MET A 67 -2.12 -6.09 -13.46
N PHE A 68 -1.75 -4.97 -12.85
CA PHE A 68 -2.25 -4.58 -11.54
C PHE A 68 -3.78 -4.44 -11.54
N PHE A 69 -4.36 -3.72 -12.51
CA PHE A 69 -5.80 -3.54 -12.59
C PHE A 69 -6.54 -4.81 -13.02
N GLU A 70 -5.90 -5.71 -13.78
CA GLU A 70 -6.43 -7.06 -14.02
C GLU A 70 -6.62 -7.81 -12.69
N THR A 71 -5.63 -7.79 -11.82
CA THR A 71 -5.72 -8.39 -10.49
C THR A 71 -6.81 -7.71 -9.63
N VAL A 72 -6.84 -6.37 -9.62
CA VAL A 72 -7.87 -5.61 -8.90
C VAL A 72 -9.27 -5.94 -9.40
N HIS A 73 -9.45 -6.04 -10.71
CA HIS A 73 -10.74 -6.42 -11.31
C HIS A 73 -11.14 -7.85 -10.93
N THR A 74 -10.20 -8.78 -11.01
CA THR A 74 -10.48 -10.21 -10.71
C THR A 74 -10.90 -10.41 -9.26
N TYR A 75 -10.14 -9.87 -8.32
CA TYR A 75 -10.34 -10.14 -6.89
C TYR A 75 -11.22 -9.10 -6.17
N GLN A 76 -11.47 -7.94 -6.77
CA GLN A 76 -12.30 -6.86 -6.23
C GLN A 76 -11.99 -6.55 -4.75
N PRO A 77 -10.74 -6.25 -4.39
CA PRO A 77 -10.37 -5.93 -3.03
C PRO A 77 -11.08 -4.67 -2.55
N ASP A 78 -11.50 -4.64 -1.28
CA ASP A 78 -12.10 -3.46 -0.67
C ASP A 78 -11.04 -2.42 -0.30
N VAL A 79 -9.87 -2.88 0.13
CA VAL A 79 -8.73 -2.00 0.44
C VAL A 79 -7.45 -2.56 -0.18
N ILE A 80 -6.63 -1.68 -0.74
CA ILE A 80 -5.35 -2.03 -1.37
C ILE A 80 -4.25 -1.16 -0.78
N GLY A 81 -3.27 -1.77 -0.12
CA GLY A 81 -2.03 -1.11 0.24
C GLY A 81 -1.05 -1.13 -0.94
N VAL A 82 -0.60 0.04 -1.38
CA VAL A 82 0.35 0.14 -2.49
C VAL A 82 1.65 0.81 -2.05
N GLN A 83 2.78 0.25 -2.47
CA GLN A 83 4.11 0.73 -2.15
C GLN A 83 4.86 1.08 -3.43
N GLU A 84 5.89 1.90 -3.30
CA GLU A 84 6.72 2.40 -4.40
C GLU A 84 5.95 3.18 -5.48
N VAL A 85 4.87 3.84 -5.10
CA VAL A 85 4.10 4.67 -6.02
C VAL A 85 4.94 5.86 -6.46
N SER A 86 5.48 5.78 -7.66
CA SER A 86 6.24 6.86 -8.32
C SER A 86 5.34 7.70 -9.22
N GLY A 87 5.85 8.78 -9.80
CA GLY A 87 5.03 9.71 -10.59
C GLY A 87 4.23 9.06 -11.71
N GLN A 88 4.82 8.13 -12.48
CA GLN A 88 4.06 7.41 -13.51
C GLN A 88 3.00 6.49 -12.89
N TRP A 89 3.35 5.78 -11.82
CA TRP A 89 2.39 4.94 -11.11
C TRP A 89 1.23 5.76 -10.55
N PHE A 90 1.52 6.90 -9.93
CA PHE A 90 0.48 7.79 -9.44
C PHE A 90 -0.50 8.19 -10.55
N ASN A 91 0.01 8.56 -11.73
CA ASN A 91 -0.84 8.89 -12.87
C ASN A 91 -1.65 7.69 -13.38
N CYS A 92 -1.05 6.49 -13.46
CA CYS A 92 -1.77 5.27 -13.81
C CYS A 92 -2.90 4.96 -12.81
N LEU A 93 -2.59 5.03 -11.51
CA LEU A 93 -3.58 4.76 -10.46
C LEU A 93 -4.72 5.78 -10.52
N MET A 94 -4.41 7.08 -10.51
CA MET A 94 -5.42 8.14 -10.52
C MET A 94 -6.31 8.11 -11.77
N ARG A 95 -5.76 7.69 -12.90
CA ARG A 95 -6.51 7.64 -14.16
C ARG A 95 -7.45 6.44 -14.23
N ASN A 96 -7.08 5.32 -13.63
CA ASN A 96 -7.78 4.05 -13.77
C ASN A 96 -8.41 3.54 -12.46
N LYS A 97 -8.47 4.36 -11.42
CA LYS A 97 -8.93 3.95 -10.08
C LYS A 97 -10.42 3.53 -10.04
N GLY A 98 -11.23 3.91 -11.03
CA GLY A 98 -12.65 3.64 -11.01
C GLY A 98 -13.30 4.17 -9.73
N ASN A 99 -14.00 3.29 -9.01
CA ASN A 99 -14.70 3.58 -7.76
C ASN A 99 -13.77 3.60 -6.52
N TYR A 100 -12.46 3.41 -6.73
CA TYR A 100 -11.50 3.50 -5.64
C TYR A 100 -11.14 4.95 -5.35
N GLU A 101 -11.09 5.28 -4.06
CA GLU A 101 -10.49 6.52 -3.57
C GLU A 101 -9.09 6.23 -3.02
N MET A 102 -8.23 7.25 -3.00
CA MET A 102 -6.82 7.06 -2.64
C MET A 102 -6.41 7.95 -1.47
N LEU A 103 -5.89 7.32 -0.42
CA LEU A 103 -5.23 7.97 0.70
C LEU A 103 -3.73 7.94 0.46
N TYR A 104 -3.11 9.11 0.40
CA TYR A 104 -1.68 9.24 0.17
C TYR A 104 -1.09 10.40 0.96
N PRO A 105 0.21 10.36 1.28
CA PRO A 105 0.84 11.42 2.03
C PRO A 105 0.84 12.72 1.24
N VAL A 106 0.32 13.77 1.86
CA VAL A 106 0.48 15.13 1.33
C VAL A 106 1.89 15.60 1.72
N SER A 107 2.87 15.35 0.88
CA SER A 107 4.20 15.89 1.06
C SER A 107 4.62 16.73 -0.14
N THR A 108 5.19 17.87 0.16
CA THR A 108 5.77 18.76 -0.82
C THR A 108 6.97 18.06 -1.49
N GLY A 109 6.81 17.66 -2.74
CA GLY A 109 7.91 17.42 -3.65
C GLY A 109 8.32 15.98 -3.93
N ALA A 110 7.67 14.95 -3.41
CA ALA A 110 8.14 13.60 -3.68
C ALA A 110 7.03 12.64 -4.12
N LEU A 111 6.64 12.72 -5.38
CA LEU A 111 5.99 11.61 -6.09
C LEU A 111 7.01 10.47 -6.37
N MET A 112 7.90 10.21 -5.42
CA MET A 112 8.96 9.23 -5.56
C MET A 112 8.85 8.23 -4.41
N ARG A 113 8.36 7.04 -4.69
CA ARG A 113 8.21 5.92 -3.75
C ARG A 113 7.21 6.17 -2.61
N MET A 114 6.04 6.68 -2.94
CA MET A 114 4.98 6.82 -1.92
C MET A 114 4.46 5.45 -1.48
N THR A 115 4.06 5.40 -0.22
CA THR A 115 3.14 4.39 0.31
C THR A 115 1.75 5.00 0.32
N ALA A 116 0.73 4.27 -0.12
CA ALA A 116 -0.64 4.74 -0.15
C ALA A 116 -1.64 3.62 0.15
N LEU A 117 -2.88 3.99 0.40
CA LEU A 117 -4.04 3.10 0.43
C LEU A 117 -5.02 3.50 -0.66
N MET A 118 -5.59 2.51 -1.33
CA MET A 118 -6.78 2.68 -2.15
C MET A 118 -7.92 1.93 -1.47
N TYR A 119 -9.12 2.48 -1.47
CA TYR A 119 -10.30 1.79 -0.94
C TYR A 119 -11.49 1.94 -1.89
N ASN A 120 -12.30 0.92 -1.98
CA ASN A 120 -13.51 0.92 -2.81
C ASN A 120 -14.60 1.76 -2.12
N ALA A 121 -14.89 2.93 -2.67
CA ALA A 121 -15.89 3.83 -2.13
C ALA A 121 -17.35 3.36 -2.32
N ASP A 122 -17.58 2.33 -3.12
CA ASP A 122 -18.92 1.72 -3.23
C ASP A 122 -19.21 0.78 -2.06
N THR A 123 -18.21 0.09 -1.53
CA THR A 123 -18.37 -0.90 -0.44
C THR A 123 -18.03 -0.36 0.94
N LEU A 124 -17.24 0.71 1.02
CA LEU A 124 -16.74 1.25 2.27
C LEU A 124 -17.05 2.74 2.45
N ASN A 125 -17.33 3.13 3.69
CA ASN A 125 -17.25 4.50 4.16
C ASN A 125 -15.88 4.72 4.82
N LEU A 126 -15.21 5.82 4.51
CA LEU A 126 -14.03 6.27 5.26
C LEU A 126 -14.49 7.06 6.49
N ILE A 127 -14.15 6.58 7.67
CA ILE A 127 -14.50 7.21 8.96
C ILE A 127 -13.41 8.18 9.40
N ASP A 128 -12.14 7.73 9.36
CA ASP A 128 -10.99 8.55 9.67
C ASP A 128 -9.75 8.07 8.92
N LYS A 129 -8.71 8.91 8.89
CA LYS A 129 -7.45 8.62 8.19
C LYS A 129 -6.28 9.36 8.79
N GLY A 130 -5.11 8.83 8.60
CA GLY A 130 -3.89 9.51 8.98
C GLY A 130 -2.66 9.00 8.27
N GLN A 131 -1.55 9.58 8.66
CA GLN A 131 -0.23 9.19 8.18
C GLN A 131 0.80 9.37 9.28
N MET A 132 1.82 8.56 9.25
CA MET A 132 2.98 8.68 10.11
C MET A 132 4.24 8.70 9.27
N LYS A 133 5.13 9.66 9.55
CA LYS A 133 6.48 9.65 9.02
C LYS A 133 7.37 8.90 10.02
N TYR A 134 8.20 7.99 9.54
CA TYR A 134 9.17 7.35 10.40
C TYR A 134 10.22 8.33 10.91
N ASP A 135 10.61 8.17 12.18
CA ASP A 135 11.61 9.01 12.82
C ASP A 135 13.01 8.74 12.26
N GLU A 136 13.26 7.48 11.91
CA GLU A 136 14.52 7.03 11.34
C GLU A 136 14.32 6.25 10.05
N GLY A 137 15.32 6.26 9.19
CA GLY A 137 15.34 5.52 7.92
C GLY A 137 16.26 6.17 6.91
N ASN A 138 16.77 5.39 5.98
CA ASN A 138 17.63 5.90 4.92
C ASN A 138 16.87 6.86 3.99
N ASP A 139 15.62 6.54 3.73
CA ASP A 139 14.68 7.37 2.97
C ASP A 139 13.54 7.87 3.89
N ALA A 140 13.83 8.19 5.16
CA ALA A 140 12.83 8.54 6.17
C ALA A 140 11.88 9.66 5.76
N ARG A 141 12.34 10.59 4.92
CA ARG A 141 11.47 11.64 4.33
C ARG A 141 10.46 11.11 3.30
N LEU A 142 10.67 9.91 2.77
CA LEU A 142 9.86 9.32 1.71
C LEU A 142 9.01 8.15 2.23
N ARG A 143 9.52 7.41 3.25
CA ARG A 143 8.83 6.27 3.82
C ARG A 143 7.87 6.70 4.93
N ARG A 144 6.66 6.20 4.82
CA ARG A 144 5.56 6.54 5.72
C ARG A 144 4.66 5.33 5.90
N ALA A 145 3.91 5.33 7.00
CA ALA A 145 2.68 4.57 7.12
C ALA A 145 1.51 5.49 6.78
N VAL A 146 0.52 4.96 6.08
CA VAL A 146 -0.76 5.60 5.80
C VAL A 146 -1.85 4.67 6.30
N TRP A 147 -2.83 5.19 7.02
CA TRP A 147 -3.90 4.38 7.55
C TRP A 147 -5.28 5.00 7.29
N GLY A 148 -6.29 4.14 7.31
CA GLY A 148 -7.69 4.53 7.26
C GLY A 148 -8.52 3.65 8.19
N ILE A 149 -9.54 4.25 8.79
CA ILE A 149 -10.62 3.57 9.50
C ILE A 149 -11.79 3.48 8.53
N PHE A 150 -12.25 2.28 8.28
CA PHE A 150 -13.30 2.01 7.32
C PHE A 150 -14.51 1.36 8.00
N GLU A 151 -15.68 1.63 7.45
CA GLU A 151 -16.93 0.96 7.80
C GLU A 151 -17.50 0.28 6.55
N SER A 152 -17.78 -1.01 6.65
CA SER A 152 -18.48 -1.74 5.60
C SER A 152 -19.90 -1.19 5.46
N LYS A 153 -20.27 -0.76 4.26
CA LYS A 153 -21.63 -0.28 3.98
C LYS A 153 -22.68 -1.38 4.11
N GLU A 154 -22.28 -2.62 3.86
CA GLU A 154 -23.17 -3.78 3.93
C GLU A 154 -23.43 -4.18 5.38
N THR A 155 -22.39 -4.30 6.20
CA THR A 155 -22.50 -4.88 7.54
C THR A 155 -22.47 -3.87 8.67
N GLY A 156 -22.04 -2.62 8.41
CA GLY A 156 -21.77 -1.60 9.43
C GLY A 156 -20.55 -1.91 10.31
N LYS A 157 -19.82 -3.00 10.05
CA LYS A 157 -18.61 -3.35 10.82
C LYS A 157 -17.46 -2.42 10.45
N GLN A 158 -16.72 -1.99 11.47
CA GLN A 158 -15.57 -1.12 11.29
C GLN A 158 -14.25 -1.87 11.46
N PHE A 159 -13.24 -1.44 10.74
CA PHE A 159 -11.87 -1.96 10.80
C PHE A 159 -10.86 -0.90 10.33
N ALA A 160 -9.62 -1.08 10.71
CA ALA A 160 -8.51 -0.24 10.28
C ALA A 160 -7.59 -0.99 9.32
N VAL A 161 -7.04 -0.27 8.36
CA VAL A 161 -5.96 -0.78 7.51
C VAL A 161 -4.81 0.22 7.53
N ILE A 162 -3.60 -0.28 7.80
CA ILE A 162 -2.35 0.45 7.74
C ILE A 162 -1.56 -0.09 6.54
N SER A 163 -1.12 0.79 5.64
CA SER A 163 -0.15 0.45 4.59
C SER A 163 1.20 1.04 4.91
N THR A 164 2.25 0.24 4.82
CA THR A 164 3.60 0.67 5.12
C THR A 164 4.64 0.12 4.13
N HIS A 165 5.86 0.65 4.21
CA HIS A 165 7.02 0.14 3.49
C HIS A 165 8.27 0.42 4.30
N PHE A 166 8.89 -0.62 4.86
CA PHE A 166 10.12 -0.51 5.67
C PHE A 166 11.36 -0.33 4.80
N ASP A 167 12.44 0.14 5.41
CA ASP A 167 13.75 0.06 4.79
C ASP A 167 14.15 -1.41 4.58
N CYS A 168 15.10 -1.63 3.70
CA CYS A 168 15.65 -2.95 3.43
C CYS A 168 17.12 -2.99 3.85
N ILE A 169 17.59 -4.16 4.27
CA ILE A 169 19.01 -4.39 4.53
C ILE A 169 19.79 -4.16 3.24
N ARG A 170 20.96 -3.53 3.37
CA ARG A 170 21.87 -3.23 2.26
C ARG A 170 23.26 -3.71 2.61
N GLU A 171 23.93 -4.25 1.63
CA GLU A 171 25.33 -4.65 1.75
C GLU A 171 26.19 -3.49 2.28
N ASN A 172 27.03 -3.76 3.28
CA ASN A 172 27.88 -2.82 4.01
C ASN A 172 27.17 -1.76 4.87
N GLU A 173 25.85 -1.85 5.05
CA GLU A 173 25.05 -0.97 5.91
C GLU A 173 24.09 -1.78 6.80
N GLU A 174 24.32 -3.08 7.00
CA GLU A 174 23.38 -4.03 7.61
C GLU A 174 22.93 -3.57 9.00
N GLU A 175 23.87 -3.25 9.89
CA GLU A 175 23.57 -2.80 11.26
C GLU A 175 22.74 -1.51 11.28
N LEU A 176 23.08 -0.56 10.39
CA LEU A 176 22.37 0.71 10.29
C LEU A 176 20.95 0.51 9.78
N MET A 177 20.79 -0.29 8.70
CA MET A 177 19.47 -0.57 8.13
C MET A 177 18.59 -1.33 9.14
N LEU A 178 19.16 -2.29 9.83
CA LEU A 178 18.46 -3.03 10.87
C LEU A 178 18.02 -2.13 12.03
N SER A 179 18.84 -1.15 12.43
CA SER A 179 18.44 -0.18 13.47
C SER A 179 17.24 0.67 13.01
N TYR A 180 17.22 1.10 11.74
CA TYR A 180 16.08 1.81 11.17
C TYR A 180 14.81 0.96 11.14
N MET A 181 14.94 -0.29 10.70
CA MET A 181 13.80 -1.21 10.66
C MET A 181 13.25 -1.49 12.06
N LYS A 182 14.09 -1.58 13.09
CA LYS A 182 13.67 -1.71 14.50
C LYS A 182 12.86 -0.50 14.97
N THR A 183 13.26 0.71 14.61
CA THR A 183 12.48 1.92 14.90
C THR A 183 11.14 1.89 14.14
N GLN A 184 11.15 1.52 12.88
CA GLN A 184 9.95 1.48 12.03
C GLN A 184 8.94 0.46 12.53
N VAL A 185 9.37 -0.74 12.88
CA VAL A 185 8.46 -1.78 13.39
C VAL A 185 7.87 -1.40 14.75
N LYS A 186 8.66 -0.78 15.63
CA LYS A 186 8.16 -0.27 16.91
C LYS A 186 7.06 0.76 16.68
N GLN A 187 7.27 1.72 15.80
CA GLN A 187 6.29 2.75 15.48
C GLN A 187 5.01 2.18 14.83
N ILE A 188 5.12 1.12 14.02
CA ILE A 188 3.93 0.41 13.50
C ILE A 188 3.15 -0.28 14.60
N ASN A 189 3.82 -0.92 15.54
CA ASN A 189 3.17 -1.53 16.69
C ASN A 189 2.46 -0.48 17.54
N GLU A 190 3.13 0.63 17.86
CA GLU A 190 2.56 1.75 18.64
C GLU A 190 1.32 2.35 17.98
N ILE A 191 1.36 2.63 16.66
CA ILE A 191 0.18 3.18 15.96
C ILE A 191 -0.95 2.14 15.84
N SER A 192 -0.61 0.86 15.68
CA SER A 192 -1.61 -0.21 15.65
C SER A 192 -2.34 -0.33 16.98
N ASP A 193 -1.63 -0.24 18.09
CA ASP A 193 -2.23 -0.28 19.43
C ASP A 193 -3.02 0.99 19.72
N SER A 194 -2.51 2.17 19.36
CA SER A 194 -3.26 3.44 19.49
C SER A 194 -4.59 3.41 18.73
N ILE A 195 -4.61 2.88 17.51
CA ILE A 195 -5.85 2.74 16.73
C ILE A 195 -6.81 1.76 17.41
N LYS A 196 -6.32 0.61 17.89
CA LYS A 196 -7.15 -0.34 18.64
C LYS A 196 -7.78 0.28 19.90
N GLU A 197 -6.99 1.06 20.64
CA GLU A 197 -7.45 1.73 21.86
C GLU A 197 -8.46 2.83 21.56
N GLU A 198 -8.21 3.66 20.55
CA GLU A 198 -9.03 4.82 20.23
C GLU A 198 -10.36 4.43 19.57
N TYR A 199 -10.33 3.50 18.61
CA TYR A 199 -11.50 3.17 17.79
C TYR A 199 -12.16 1.84 18.19
N GLY A 200 -11.50 0.99 18.96
CA GLY A 200 -12.04 -0.32 19.36
C GLY A 200 -12.22 -1.29 18.18
N VAL A 201 -11.43 -1.16 17.13
CA VAL A 201 -11.58 -1.92 15.87
C VAL A 201 -10.40 -2.86 15.60
N PRO A 202 -10.60 -3.96 14.85
CA PRO A 202 -9.48 -4.76 14.38
C PRO A 202 -8.60 -3.95 13.42
N VAL A 203 -7.29 -4.16 13.53
CA VAL A 203 -6.27 -3.48 12.72
C VAL A 203 -5.57 -4.48 11.82
N PHE A 204 -5.58 -4.22 10.53
CA PHE A 204 -4.81 -4.94 9.52
C PHE A 204 -3.62 -4.08 9.08
N CYS A 205 -2.43 -4.66 9.11
CA CYS A 205 -1.24 -3.99 8.60
C CYS A 205 -0.75 -4.73 7.36
N VAL A 206 -0.64 -4.01 6.26
CA VAL A 206 -0.17 -4.53 4.98
C VAL A 206 1.00 -3.71 4.46
N GLY A 207 1.82 -4.28 3.62
CA GLY A 207 2.93 -3.55 3.05
C GLY A 207 4.10 -4.41 2.63
N ASP A 208 5.17 -3.73 2.26
CA ASP A 208 6.47 -4.36 2.05
C ASP A 208 7.33 -4.11 3.31
N PHE A 209 7.39 -5.12 4.14
CA PHE A 209 8.15 -5.06 5.40
C PHE A 209 9.65 -5.30 5.20
N ASN A 210 10.08 -5.67 4.00
CA ASN A 210 11.47 -6.00 3.66
C ASN A 210 12.10 -6.98 4.67
N THR A 211 11.30 -7.89 5.21
CA THR A 211 11.71 -8.92 6.17
C THR A 211 10.99 -10.23 5.89
N MET A 212 11.56 -11.30 6.31
CA MET A 212 11.03 -12.65 6.18
C MET A 212 11.11 -13.38 7.51
N ASN A 213 10.24 -14.38 7.68
CA ASN A 213 10.41 -15.35 8.74
C ASN A 213 11.62 -16.24 8.43
N GLN A 214 12.35 -16.63 9.46
CA GLN A 214 13.56 -17.42 9.32
C GLN A 214 13.32 -18.72 8.53
N GLY A 215 14.13 -18.95 7.52
CA GLY A 215 14.09 -20.16 6.68
C GLY A 215 13.17 -20.12 5.46
N GLU A 216 12.43 -19.04 5.25
CA GLU A 216 11.54 -18.89 4.07
C GLU A 216 12.22 -18.17 2.89
N GLY A 217 13.40 -17.58 3.09
CA GLY A 217 14.05 -16.73 2.11
C GLY A 217 15.29 -17.34 1.46
N VAL A 218 15.41 -17.09 0.16
CA VAL A 218 16.59 -17.43 -0.64
C VAL A 218 17.61 -16.29 -0.64
N ASN A 219 17.29 -15.16 0.01
CA ASN A 219 18.14 -13.97 0.02
C ASN A 219 18.52 -13.57 1.45
N PRO A 220 19.74 -13.90 1.89
CA PRO A 220 20.21 -13.57 3.23
C PRO A 220 20.24 -12.05 3.53
N ILE A 221 20.21 -11.21 2.50
CA ILE A 221 20.14 -9.74 2.67
C ILE A 221 18.76 -9.27 3.14
N MET A 222 17.72 -10.10 3.01
CA MET A 222 16.37 -9.78 3.48
C MET A 222 15.99 -10.54 4.76
N ASP A 223 16.90 -11.29 5.33
CA ASP A 223 16.66 -12.09 6.52
C ASP A 223 16.85 -11.23 7.78
N ALA A 224 15.77 -10.63 8.24
CA ALA A 224 15.73 -9.87 9.50
C ALA A 224 14.62 -10.45 10.40
N PRO A 225 14.82 -11.70 10.91
CA PRO A 225 13.79 -12.41 11.68
C PRO A 225 13.37 -11.67 12.95
N GLU A 226 14.25 -10.87 13.54
CA GLU A 226 13.92 -10.04 14.69
C GLU A 226 12.87 -8.96 14.36
N ILE A 227 12.84 -8.45 13.13
CA ILE A 227 11.81 -7.49 12.70
C ILE A 227 10.46 -8.19 12.57
N TYR A 228 10.44 -9.38 11.98
CA TYR A 228 9.24 -10.21 11.92
C TYR A 228 8.72 -10.56 13.32
N GLN A 229 9.60 -11.00 14.22
CA GLN A 229 9.25 -11.30 15.61
C GLN A 229 8.70 -10.08 16.36
N GLU A 230 9.26 -8.90 16.11
CA GLU A 230 8.79 -7.65 16.72
C GLU A 230 7.40 -7.26 16.20
N LEU A 231 7.12 -7.42 14.90
CA LEU A 231 5.76 -7.24 14.33
C LEU A 231 4.75 -8.18 15.00
N CYS A 232 5.13 -9.43 15.22
CA CYS A 232 4.27 -10.45 15.80
C CYS A 232 3.98 -10.26 17.30
N LYS A 233 4.55 -9.27 17.98
CA LYS A 233 4.14 -8.91 19.34
C LYS A 233 2.78 -8.24 19.42
N THR A 234 2.41 -7.50 18.40
CA THR A 234 1.16 -6.72 18.32
C THR A 234 0.21 -7.25 17.26
N LEU A 235 0.76 -7.80 16.17
CA LEU A 235 0.04 -8.26 14.99
C LEU A 235 0.20 -9.78 14.82
N THR A 236 -0.78 -10.41 14.21
CA THR A 236 -0.72 -11.84 13.87
C THR A 236 -0.49 -12.00 12.38
N ASP A 237 0.49 -12.82 12.00
CA ASP A 237 0.69 -13.18 10.59
C ASP A 237 -0.52 -13.96 10.08
N THR A 238 -1.25 -13.36 9.15
CA THR A 238 -2.47 -13.94 8.57
C THR A 238 -2.22 -15.28 7.87
N ARG A 239 -1.02 -15.51 7.33
CA ARG A 239 -0.64 -16.81 6.71
C ARG A 239 -0.64 -17.97 7.71
N LEU A 240 -0.39 -17.69 9.00
CA LEU A 240 -0.37 -18.72 10.05
C LEU A 240 -1.77 -19.13 10.49
N VAL A 241 -2.75 -18.23 10.36
CA VAL A 241 -4.12 -18.43 10.85
C VAL A 241 -5.14 -18.59 9.73
N ALA A 242 -4.74 -18.43 8.47
CA ALA A 242 -5.61 -18.64 7.31
C ALA A 242 -6.11 -20.10 7.27
N GLN A 243 -7.41 -20.27 6.99
CA GLN A 243 -8.02 -21.58 6.81
C GLN A 243 -7.62 -22.22 5.49
N GLU A 244 -7.50 -21.39 4.45
CA GLU A 244 -7.03 -21.79 3.13
C GLU A 244 -5.73 -21.06 2.81
N LYS A 245 -4.77 -21.77 2.28
CA LYS A 245 -3.45 -21.26 1.87
C LYS A 245 -3.17 -21.74 0.45
N GLU A 246 -2.98 -20.80 -0.45
CA GLU A 246 -2.49 -21.08 -1.81
C GLU A 246 -0.95 -21.17 -1.84
#